data_921513c0c7093db400c93e6bd71f5bec
#
_entry.id   921513c0c7093db400c93e6bd71f5bec
#
_cell.length_a   1.000
_cell.length_b   1.000
_cell.length_c   1.000
_cell.angle_alpha   90.00
_cell.angle_beta   90.00
_cell.angle_gamma   90.00
#
_symmetry.space_group_name_H-M   'P 1'
#
loop_
_entity.id
_entity.type
_entity.pdbx_description
1 polymer ?
#
loop_
_entity_poly.entity_id
_entity_poly.type
_entity_poly.pdbx_seq_one_letter_code
_entity_poly.pdbx_strand_id
1 'polypeptide(L)'
;MKKTLSIFLSILMILCSCTGFAASALANNFSSEIDIQKALDKNKYDSSTPLTVTVEGTYILSSRLVIYSNTTLNCEGATFIKNYQNSTMLAIGQNQDAPYGRDFYKNITINGGTFDANKNNGSILSFAHASNITINGAVFKDCYNGHHITFAGCNNVNI
;
A
#
# COMPACT_ATOMS: atom_id res chain seq x y z
N MET A 1 -40.10 -57.54 28.42
CA MET A 1 -40.22 -56.17 27.83
C MET A 1 -38.92 -55.43 28.14
N LYS A 2 -38.03 -55.31 27.15
CA LYS A 2 -36.75 -54.53 27.28
C LYS A 2 -36.94 -53.19 26.62
N LYS A 3 -36.84 -52.08 27.38
CA LYS A 3 -36.87 -50.75 26.88
C LYS A 3 -35.45 -50.36 26.47
N THR A 4 -35.21 -50.17 25.19
CA THR A 4 -33.98 -49.65 24.65
C THR A 4 -34.00 -48.12 24.78
N LEU A 5 -33.08 -47.60 25.58
CA LEU A 5 -32.85 -46.17 25.75
C LEU A 5 -31.92 -45.68 24.61
N SER A 6 -32.50 -44.93 23.69
CA SER A 6 -31.76 -44.29 22.60
C SER A 6 -31.09 -43.01 23.11
N ILE A 7 -29.77 -43.01 23.18
CA ILE A 7 -28.99 -41.81 23.52
C ILE A 7 -28.76 -41.02 22.22
N PHE A 8 -29.46 -39.91 22.03
CA PHE A 8 -29.16 -38.93 21.02
C PHE A 8 -27.93 -38.14 21.44
N LEU A 9 -26.80 -38.44 20.82
CA LEU A 9 -25.58 -37.65 20.94
C LEU A 9 -25.69 -36.44 20.03
N SER A 10 -26.09 -35.28 20.58
CA SER A 10 -26.11 -34.03 19.90
C SER A 10 -24.67 -33.55 19.76
N ILE A 11 -24.09 -33.72 18.57
CA ILE A 11 -22.83 -33.09 18.20
C ILE A 11 -23.11 -31.60 17.94
N LEU A 12 -22.82 -30.76 18.92
CA LEU A 12 -22.80 -29.32 18.79
C LEU A 12 -21.56 -28.96 17.98
N MET A 13 -21.72 -28.83 16.67
CA MET A 13 -20.71 -28.17 15.82
C MET A 13 -20.64 -26.70 16.20
N ILE A 14 -19.62 -26.36 16.98
CA ILE A 14 -19.20 -24.95 17.13
C ILE A 14 -18.57 -24.54 15.80
N LEU A 15 -19.38 -23.92 14.92
CA LEU A 15 -18.86 -23.15 13.80
C LEU A 15 -18.09 -21.96 14.38
N CYS A 16 -16.78 -22.12 14.52
CA CYS A 16 -15.87 -21.00 14.70
C CYS A 16 -15.93 -20.19 13.40
N SER A 17 -16.84 -19.22 13.33
CA SER A 17 -16.83 -18.21 12.26
C SER A 17 -15.59 -17.35 12.46
N CYS A 18 -14.47 -17.78 11.88
CA CYS A 18 -13.39 -16.86 11.58
C CYS A 18 -13.95 -15.82 10.61
N THR A 19 -14.43 -14.71 11.15
CA THR A 19 -14.62 -13.50 10.35
C THR A 19 -13.23 -13.01 9.96
N GLY A 20 -12.65 -13.65 8.95
CA GLY A 20 -11.52 -13.09 8.25
C GLY A 20 -11.98 -11.75 7.71
N PHE A 21 -11.38 -10.67 8.21
CA PHE A 21 -11.49 -9.38 7.57
C PHE A 21 -10.97 -9.56 6.14
N ALA A 22 -11.88 -9.64 5.18
CA ALA A 22 -11.52 -9.71 3.78
C ALA A 22 -10.89 -8.35 3.43
N ALA A 23 -9.58 -8.33 3.25
CA ALA A 23 -8.93 -7.21 2.62
C ALA A 23 -9.61 -7.00 1.26
N SER A 24 -10.16 -5.81 1.02
CA SER A 24 -10.73 -5.51 -0.29
C SER A 24 -9.61 -5.42 -1.31
N ALA A 25 -9.42 -6.49 -2.07
CA ALA A 25 -8.51 -6.48 -3.21
C ALA A 25 -9.21 -5.78 -4.38
N LEU A 26 -8.68 -4.66 -4.81
CA LEU A 26 -9.07 -4.00 -6.05
C LEU A 26 -8.06 -4.39 -7.12
N ALA A 27 -8.35 -5.47 -7.84
CA ALA A 27 -7.65 -5.75 -9.10
C ALA A 27 -8.32 -4.89 -10.18
N ASN A 28 -7.65 -3.85 -10.65
CA ASN A 28 -8.22 -2.95 -11.65
C ASN A 28 -7.18 -2.62 -12.72
N ASN A 29 -7.59 -2.77 -13.97
CA ASN A 29 -6.96 -2.04 -15.06
C ASN A 29 -7.35 -0.56 -14.89
N PHE A 30 -6.51 0.19 -14.18
CA PHE A 30 -6.72 1.63 -14.04
C PHE A 30 -6.54 2.30 -15.41
N SER A 31 -7.38 3.27 -15.72
CA SER A 31 -7.26 4.01 -16.98
C SER A 31 -6.23 5.15 -16.89
N SER A 32 -5.90 5.59 -15.68
CA SER A 32 -5.00 6.73 -15.42
C SER A 32 -4.40 6.69 -14.01
N GLU A 33 -3.37 7.52 -13.79
CA GLU A 33 -2.81 7.78 -12.45
C GLU A 33 -3.84 8.37 -11.48
N ILE A 34 -4.85 9.09 -11.98
CA ILE A 34 -5.92 9.65 -11.16
C ILE A 34 -6.77 8.55 -10.55
N ASP A 35 -7.02 7.49 -11.29
CA ASP A 35 -7.81 6.36 -10.79
C ASP A 35 -7.03 5.54 -9.77
N ILE A 36 -5.71 5.41 -9.97
CA ILE A 36 -4.80 4.80 -8.97
C ILE A 36 -4.84 5.63 -7.68
N GLN A 37 -4.72 6.96 -7.78
CA GLN A 37 -4.77 7.82 -6.60
C GLN A 37 -6.13 7.74 -5.88
N LYS A 38 -7.25 7.73 -6.60
CA LYS A 38 -8.58 7.52 -6.01
C LYS A 38 -8.70 6.20 -5.26
N ALA A 39 -8.07 5.13 -5.79
CA ALA A 39 -8.04 3.84 -5.11
C ALA A 39 -7.22 3.91 -3.81
N LEU A 40 -6.06 4.56 -3.82
CA LEU A 40 -5.23 4.78 -2.64
C LEU A 40 -5.91 5.69 -1.61
N ASP A 41 -6.67 6.69 -2.06
CA ASP A 41 -7.37 7.67 -1.21
C ASP A 41 -8.46 7.04 -0.33
N LYS A 42 -8.84 5.79 -0.53
CA LYS A 42 -9.77 5.08 0.37
C LYS A 42 -9.25 5.02 1.81
N ASN A 43 -7.94 4.93 2.01
CA ASN A 43 -7.31 4.94 3.33
C ASN A 43 -6.85 6.32 3.80
N LYS A 44 -7.24 7.39 3.09
CA LYS A 44 -6.79 8.75 3.38
C LYS A 44 -7.28 9.28 4.74
N TYR A 45 -8.53 9.04 5.07
CA TYR A 45 -9.17 9.56 6.29
C TYR A 45 -9.48 8.47 7.31
N ASP A 46 -9.66 7.23 6.85
CA ASP A 46 -9.89 6.07 7.70
C ASP A 46 -9.09 4.89 7.16
N SER A 47 -8.00 4.59 7.82
CA SER A 47 -7.13 3.45 7.50
C SER A 47 -7.32 2.27 8.47
N SER A 48 -8.48 2.17 9.13
CA SER A 48 -8.77 1.06 10.05
C SER A 48 -8.85 -0.29 9.33
N THR A 49 -9.27 -0.28 8.07
CA THR A 49 -9.38 -1.48 7.25
C THR A 49 -8.17 -1.60 6.30
N PRO A 50 -7.48 -2.76 6.25
CA PRO A 50 -6.42 -2.98 5.29
C PRO A 50 -6.93 -2.84 3.84
N LEU A 51 -6.17 -2.07 3.04
CA LEU A 51 -6.45 -1.83 1.63
C LEU A 51 -5.38 -2.50 0.77
N THR A 52 -5.79 -3.24 -0.26
CA THR A 52 -4.89 -3.72 -1.30
C THR A 52 -5.27 -3.09 -2.64
N VAL A 53 -4.30 -2.46 -3.28
CA VAL A 53 -4.42 -1.87 -4.62
C VAL A 53 -3.46 -2.61 -5.54
N THR A 54 -3.98 -3.24 -6.59
CA THR A 54 -3.16 -3.95 -7.59
C THR A 54 -3.14 -3.14 -8.88
N VAL A 55 -1.93 -2.86 -9.38
CA VAL A 55 -1.69 -2.01 -10.55
C VAL A 55 -0.82 -2.78 -11.54
N GLU A 56 -1.22 -2.80 -12.79
CA GLU A 56 -0.47 -3.38 -13.90
C GLU A 56 -0.44 -2.40 -15.08
N GLY A 57 0.59 -2.51 -15.93
CA GLY A 57 0.72 -1.65 -17.12
C GLY A 57 1.61 -0.43 -16.89
N THR A 58 1.58 0.52 -17.84
CA THR A 58 2.47 1.69 -17.85
C THR A 58 1.66 2.96 -17.66
N TYR A 59 2.10 3.79 -16.70
CA TYR A 59 1.44 5.05 -16.33
C TYR A 59 2.44 6.20 -16.38
N ILE A 60 2.08 7.27 -17.09
CA ILE A 60 2.82 8.52 -17.09
C ILE A 60 2.20 9.39 -15.99
N LEU A 61 2.97 9.62 -14.92
CA LEU A 61 2.52 10.41 -13.79
C LEU A 61 2.67 11.90 -14.08
N SER A 62 1.58 12.65 -14.00
CA SER A 62 1.56 14.11 -14.06
C SER A 62 1.64 14.76 -12.67
N SER A 63 1.46 13.97 -11.62
CA SER A 63 1.57 14.37 -10.23
C SER A 63 2.06 13.20 -9.37
N ARG A 64 2.46 13.50 -8.13
CA ARG A 64 2.86 12.48 -7.19
C ARG A 64 1.68 11.60 -6.78
N LEU A 65 1.96 10.32 -6.56
CA LEU A 65 1.06 9.42 -5.85
C LEU A 65 1.28 9.52 -4.34
N VAL A 66 0.21 9.35 -3.58
CA VAL A 66 0.24 9.36 -2.11
C VAL A 66 -0.35 8.05 -1.60
N ILE A 67 0.40 7.37 -0.74
CA ILE A 67 -0.02 6.13 -0.08
C ILE A 67 -0.29 6.40 1.41
N TYR A 68 -1.20 5.68 2.00
CA TYR A 68 -1.64 5.86 3.38
C TYR A 68 -1.41 4.61 4.23
N SER A 69 -1.63 4.71 5.53
CA SER A 69 -1.49 3.57 6.46
C SER A 69 -2.34 2.37 6.05
N ASN A 70 -1.92 1.19 6.47
CA ASN A 70 -2.59 -0.08 6.22
C ASN A 70 -2.88 -0.36 4.74
N THR A 71 -1.95 0.03 3.87
CA THR A 71 -2.08 -0.13 2.42
C THR A 71 -0.99 -1.04 1.86
N THR A 72 -1.41 -2.01 1.06
CA THR A 72 -0.54 -2.82 0.20
C THR A 72 -0.74 -2.38 -1.24
N LEU A 73 0.34 -1.94 -1.89
CA LEU A 73 0.37 -1.58 -3.30
C LEU A 73 1.11 -2.68 -4.07
N ASN A 74 0.38 -3.51 -4.80
CA ASN A 74 0.94 -4.53 -5.67
C ASN A 74 1.15 -3.93 -7.06
N CYS A 75 2.41 -3.82 -7.46
CA CYS A 75 2.84 -3.20 -8.71
C CYS A 75 3.57 -4.18 -9.63
N GLU A 76 3.49 -5.47 -9.39
CA GLU A 76 4.11 -6.46 -10.26
C GLU A 76 3.63 -6.27 -11.70
N GLY A 77 4.57 -6.04 -12.64
CA GLY A 77 4.22 -5.70 -14.02
C GLY A 77 3.85 -4.25 -14.29
N ALA A 78 3.83 -3.38 -13.27
CA ALA A 78 3.58 -1.96 -13.46
C ALA A 78 4.87 -1.16 -13.71
N THR A 79 4.76 -0.11 -14.53
CA THR A 79 5.79 0.90 -14.74
C THR A 79 5.19 2.28 -14.55
N PHE A 80 5.74 3.04 -13.62
CA PHE A 80 5.38 4.43 -13.37
C PHE A 80 6.49 5.34 -13.90
N ILE A 81 6.15 6.25 -14.82
CA ILE A 81 7.09 7.17 -15.45
C ILE A 81 6.75 8.59 -15.00
N LYS A 82 7.68 9.24 -14.34
CA LYS A 82 7.51 10.62 -13.87
C LYS A 82 7.57 11.62 -15.03
N ASN A 83 6.58 12.49 -15.12
CA ASN A 83 6.52 13.57 -16.13
C ASN A 83 6.26 14.94 -15.48
N TYR A 84 6.95 15.23 -14.37
CA TYR A 84 6.88 16.52 -13.66
C TYR A 84 8.18 16.74 -12.87
N GLN A 85 8.41 17.98 -12.42
CA GLN A 85 9.64 18.38 -11.74
C GLN A 85 9.43 18.63 -10.25
N ASN A 86 10.54 18.63 -9.51
CA ASN A 86 10.65 19.17 -8.14
C ASN A 86 9.70 18.56 -7.10
N SER A 87 9.27 17.30 -7.27
CA SER A 87 8.47 16.60 -6.29
C SER A 87 8.81 15.11 -6.29
N THR A 88 8.36 14.40 -5.26
CA THR A 88 8.53 12.94 -5.10
C THR A 88 7.50 12.20 -5.96
N MET A 89 7.84 11.02 -6.51
CA MET A 89 6.88 10.18 -7.25
C MET A 89 5.85 9.53 -6.35
N LEU A 90 6.31 8.90 -5.25
CA LEU A 90 5.45 8.25 -4.26
C LEU A 90 5.81 8.77 -2.88
N ALA A 91 4.85 9.40 -2.23
CA ALA A 91 4.97 9.92 -0.87
C ALA A 91 3.99 9.22 0.07
N ILE A 92 4.27 9.29 1.38
CA ILE A 92 3.36 8.81 2.41
C ILE A 92 2.54 9.98 2.96
N GLY A 93 1.22 9.78 3.06
CA GLY A 93 0.31 10.69 3.73
C GLY A 93 0.27 12.11 3.18
N GLN A 94 -0.40 12.99 3.90
CA GLN A 94 -0.46 14.42 3.57
C GLN A 94 0.64 15.17 4.33
N ASN A 95 1.49 15.90 3.60
CA ASN A 95 2.63 16.63 4.15
C ASN A 95 2.26 17.83 5.05
N GLN A 96 0.98 18.19 5.20
CA GLN A 96 0.63 19.48 5.82
C GLN A 96 0.44 19.43 7.32
N ASP A 97 0.25 18.24 7.90
CA ASP A 97 0.08 18.04 9.33
C ASP A 97 0.93 16.87 9.81
N ALA A 98 2.17 16.75 9.32
CA ALA A 98 3.06 15.67 9.72
C ALA A 98 3.32 15.78 11.21
N PRO A 99 2.72 14.94 12.03
CA PRO A 99 2.94 14.96 13.47
C PRO A 99 4.36 14.51 13.75
N TYR A 100 4.78 14.81 14.95
CA TYR A 100 6.05 14.34 15.47
C TYR A 100 5.92 12.85 15.82
N GLY A 101 6.96 12.07 15.56
CA GLY A 101 7.01 10.66 15.92
C GLY A 101 7.44 9.76 14.77
N ARG A 102 7.46 8.44 15.03
CA ARG A 102 7.91 7.42 14.07
C ARG A 102 6.80 6.46 13.66
N ASP A 103 5.61 6.60 14.20
CA ASP A 103 4.51 5.62 14.06
C ASP A 103 3.21 6.26 13.59
N PHE A 104 3.28 7.46 13.01
CA PHE A 104 2.07 8.13 12.57
C PHE A 104 1.44 7.42 11.39
N TYR A 105 2.26 7.10 10.39
CA TYR A 105 1.86 6.21 9.30
C TYR A 105 2.43 4.81 9.58
N LYS A 106 1.70 3.77 9.22
CA LYS A 106 2.12 2.41 9.52
C LYS A 106 1.56 1.37 8.55
N ASN A 107 2.26 0.22 8.52
CA ASN A 107 1.82 -0.96 7.79
C ASN A 107 1.64 -0.68 6.29
N ILE A 108 2.73 -0.31 5.64
CA ILE A 108 2.75 -0.02 4.21
C ILE A 108 3.62 -1.05 3.51
N THR A 109 3.05 -1.67 2.49
CA THR A 109 3.77 -2.65 1.67
C THR A 109 3.72 -2.23 0.21
N ILE A 110 4.86 -2.30 -0.47
CA ILE A 110 4.99 -2.11 -1.92
C ILE A 110 5.62 -3.38 -2.48
N ASN A 111 4.93 -4.04 -3.40
CA ASN A 111 5.40 -5.25 -4.05
C ASN A 111 5.63 -5.00 -5.55
N GLY A 112 6.86 -5.21 -5.99
CA GLY A 112 7.25 -5.07 -7.40
C GLY A 112 7.19 -3.64 -7.94
N GLY A 113 7.11 -3.54 -9.24
CA GLY A 113 6.97 -2.30 -10.00
C GLY A 113 8.28 -1.63 -10.35
N THR A 114 8.25 -0.89 -11.45
CA THR A 114 9.34 0.01 -11.89
C THR A 114 8.90 1.46 -11.70
N PHE A 115 9.67 2.18 -10.91
CA PHE A 115 9.48 3.62 -10.66
C PHE A 115 10.60 4.38 -11.37
N ASP A 116 10.28 4.93 -12.53
CA ASP A 116 11.20 5.64 -13.42
C ASP A 116 11.04 7.14 -13.25
N ALA A 117 12.04 7.80 -12.66
CA ALA A 117 12.03 9.24 -12.53
C ALA A 117 12.26 9.97 -13.86
N ASN A 118 12.59 9.24 -14.94
CA ASN A 118 12.74 9.78 -16.29
C ASN A 118 13.65 11.03 -16.32
N LYS A 119 14.71 11.01 -15.50
CA LYS A 119 15.65 12.13 -15.29
C LYS A 119 15.01 13.45 -14.84
N ASN A 120 13.79 13.41 -14.30
CA ASN A 120 13.16 14.56 -13.70
C ASN A 120 13.69 14.80 -12.27
N ASN A 121 13.76 16.08 -11.88
CA ASN A 121 14.20 16.47 -10.53
C ASN A 121 13.26 15.97 -9.43
N GLY A 122 13.84 15.65 -8.27
CA GLY A 122 13.14 15.21 -7.07
C GLY A 122 13.22 13.68 -6.87
N SER A 123 12.90 13.25 -5.68
CA SER A 123 13.03 11.85 -5.25
C SER A 123 12.00 10.93 -5.90
N ILE A 124 12.28 9.64 -5.92
CA ILE A 124 11.30 8.65 -6.35
C ILE A 124 10.38 8.33 -5.17
N LEU A 125 10.91 7.86 -4.06
CA LEU A 125 10.16 7.46 -2.89
C LEU A 125 10.59 8.30 -1.68
N SER A 126 9.62 8.87 -0.96
CA SER A 126 9.90 9.63 0.26
C SER A 126 8.87 9.32 1.32
N PHE A 127 9.32 8.68 2.38
CA PHE A 127 8.51 8.31 3.53
C PHE A 127 9.03 9.00 4.79
N ALA A 128 8.12 9.59 5.54
CA ALA A 128 8.45 10.23 6.80
C ALA A 128 7.46 9.82 7.89
N HIS A 129 7.96 9.75 9.13
CA HIS A 129 7.17 9.47 10.33
C HIS A 129 6.35 8.18 10.24
N ALA A 130 6.96 7.11 9.75
CA ALA A 130 6.26 5.86 9.47
C ALA A 130 6.97 4.64 10.08
N SER A 131 6.18 3.59 10.33
CA SER A 131 6.66 2.31 10.83
C SER A 131 6.08 1.13 10.05
N ASN A 132 6.75 -0.02 10.14
CA ASN A 132 6.36 -1.25 9.46
C ASN A 132 6.20 -1.04 7.95
N ILE A 133 7.28 -0.63 7.31
CA ILE A 133 7.35 -0.42 5.87
C ILE A 133 8.06 -1.62 5.24
N THR A 134 7.46 -2.19 4.21
CA THR A 134 8.05 -3.27 3.43
C THR A 134 8.06 -2.92 1.95
N ILE A 135 9.20 -3.08 1.29
CA ILE A 135 9.36 -2.89 -0.15
C ILE A 135 9.99 -4.13 -0.73
N ASN A 136 9.28 -4.87 -1.54
CA ASN A 136 9.73 -6.12 -2.12
C ASN A 136 9.89 -5.99 -3.62
N GLY A 137 11.10 -6.22 -4.15
CA GLY A 137 11.35 -6.37 -5.59
C GLY A 137 11.03 -5.16 -6.46
N ALA A 138 10.90 -3.97 -5.88
CA ALA A 138 10.67 -2.74 -6.63
C ALA A 138 11.97 -2.23 -7.28
N VAL A 139 11.86 -1.67 -8.50
CA VAL A 139 12.97 -1.06 -9.24
C VAL A 139 12.82 0.45 -9.24
N PHE A 140 13.86 1.17 -8.80
CA PHE A 140 13.93 2.63 -8.79
C PHE A 140 15.05 3.08 -9.71
N LYS A 141 14.75 3.90 -10.71
CA LYS A 141 15.74 4.28 -11.71
C LYS A 141 15.62 5.71 -12.21
N ASP A 142 16.68 6.17 -12.86
CA ASP A 142 16.75 7.45 -13.57
C ASP A 142 16.39 8.68 -12.72
N CYS A 143 16.73 8.65 -11.41
CA CYS A 143 16.56 9.78 -10.51
C CYS A 143 17.62 10.85 -10.77
N TYR A 144 17.19 12.10 -10.92
CA TYR A 144 18.07 13.25 -11.10
C TYR A 144 17.83 14.30 -10.02
N ASN A 145 18.91 14.84 -9.42
CA ASN A 145 18.85 15.78 -8.30
C ASN A 145 17.87 15.39 -7.18
N GLY A 146 17.94 14.12 -6.74
CA GLY A 146 17.11 13.59 -5.68
C GLY A 146 17.62 12.25 -5.21
N HIS A 147 16.83 11.57 -4.43
CA HIS A 147 17.13 10.24 -3.92
C HIS A 147 16.20 9.21 -4.53
N HIS A 148 16.71 7.98 -4.80
CA HIS A 148 15.83 6.88 -5.15
C HIS A 148 14.85 6.60 -4.02
N ILE A 149 15.35 6.54 -2.78
CA ILE A 149 14.54 6.30 -1.59
C ILE A 149 15.00 7.24 -0.47
N THR A 150 14.04 7.81 0.25
CA THR A 150 14.28 8.60 1.47
C THR A 150 13.37 8.10 2.58
N PHE A 151 13.95 7.79 3.74
CA PHE A 151 13.23 7.53 4.98
C PHE A 151 13.64 8.56 6.04
N ALA A 152 12.69 9.33 6.55
CA ALA A 152 12.90 10.33 7.57
C ALA A 152 12.06 10.03 8.82
N GLY A 153 12.71 9.73 9.95
CA GLY A 153 12.00 9.38 11.18
C GLY A 153 11.16 8.11 11.08
N CYS A 154 11.59 7.15 10.26
CA CYS A 154 10.93 5.86 10.10
C CYS A 154 11.53 4.79 11.02
N ASN A 155 10.78 3.72 11.23
CA ASN A 155 11.18 2.58 12.03
C ASN A 155 10.62 1.29 11.40
N ASN A 156 11.31 0.14 11.64
CA ASN A 156 10.95 -1.16 11.09
C ASN A 156 10.74 -1.12 9.56
N VAL A 157 11.81 -0.81 8.85
CA VAL A 157 11.85 -0.74 7.38
C VAL A 157 12.57 -1.97 6.84
N ASN A 158 11.94 -2.68 5.91
CA ASN A 158 12.45 -3.83 5.20
C ASN A 158 12.43 -3.55 3.68
N ILE A 159 13.57 -3.79 2.99
CA ILE A 159 13.74 -3.56 1.55
C ILE A 159 14.40 -4.78 0.91
#